data_d6e9c43672c475819e74eb86ac1453f9
#
_entry.id   d6e9c43672c475819e74eb86ac1453f9
#
_cell.length_a   1.000
_cell.length_b   1.000
_cell.length_c   1.000
_cell.angle_alpha   90.00
_cell.angle_beta   90.00
_cell.angle_gamma   90.00
#
_symmetry.space_group_name_H-M   'P 1'
#
loop_
_entity.id
_entity.type
_entity.pdbx_description
1 polymer ?
#
loop_
_entity_poly.entity_id
_entity_poly.type
_entity_poly.pdbx_seq_one_letter_code
_entity_poly.pdbx_strand_id
1 'polypeptide(L)'
;MKKNKFEFIIDSEFQSQIPALTDEEFQQLKENILSEGEVLSPLIVWGNILVDGHNRYKILQQHPEIPYTTRSISCTCETREDVLAWICKHQLGRRNLTPEQKKFLX
;
A
#
# COMPACT_ATOMS: atom_id res chain seq x y z
N MET A 1 8.70 -17.50 20.18
CA MET A 1 7.65 -16.52 19.94
C MET A 1 7.57 -16.12 18.47
N LYS A 2 6.39 -16.06 17.94
CA LYS A 2 6.24 -15.73 16.54
C LYS A 2 6.47 -14.24 16.31
N LYS A 3 7.26 -13.92 15.31
CA LYS A 3 7.50 -12.54 14.95
C LYS A 3 6.28 -11.93 14.29
N ASN A 4 5.97 -10.71 14.67
CA ASN A 4 4.86 -9.98 14.06
C ASN A 4 5.29 -9.50 12.69
N LYS A 5 4.58 -9.93 11.66
CA LYS A 5 4.92 -9.53 10.31
C LYS A 5 4.40 -8.16 9.93
N PHE A 6 3.59 -7.54 10.80
CA PHE A 6 3.06 -6.20 10.57
C PHE A 6 3.82 -5.19 11.40
N GLU A 7 5.08 -5.02 11.08
CA GLU A 7 5.96 -4.16 11.84
C GLU A 7 6.41 -2.93 11.07
N PHE A 8 5.74 -2.63 9.96
CA PHE A 8 6.10 -1.45 9.20
C PHE A 8 5.68 -0.19 9.92
N ILE A 9 6.53 0.83 9.81
CA ILE A 9 6.23 2.13 10.40
C ILE A 9 5.33 2.90 9.43
N ILE A 10 4.29 3.49 9.97
CA ILE A 10 3.41 4.35 9.17
C ILE A 10 3.92 5.78 9.31
N ASP A 11 4.43 6.32 8.22
CA ASP A 11 4.95 7.69 8.21
C ASP A 11 3.83 8.60 7.75
N SER A 12 3.45 9.55 8.60
CA SER A 12 2.29 10.38 8.31
C SER A 12 2.52 11.26 7.09
N GLU A 13 3.74 11.68 6.86
CA GLU A 13 4.04 12.49 5.68
C GLU A 13 3.83 11.69 4.40
N PHE A 14 4.35 10.46 4.38
CA PHE A 14 4.17 9.62 3.20
C PHE A 14 2.70 9.25 3.02
N GLN A 15 2.03 8.92 4.10
CA GLN A 15 0.63 8.55 4.03
C GLN A 15 -0.23 9.69 3.51
N SER A 16 0.08 10.91 3.90
CA SER A 16 -0.71 12.06 3.51
C SER A 16 -0.57 12.41 2.03
N GLN A 17 0.46 11.90 1.36
CA GLN A 17 0.63 12.13 -0.07
C GLN A 17 -0.36 11.33 -0.90
N ILE A 18 -0.99 10.34 -0.32
CA ILE A 18 -1.88 9.43 -1.03
C ILE A 18 -3.31 9.75 -0.62
N PRO A 19 -4.19 10.03 -1.59
CA PRO A 19 -5.56 10.39 -1.24
C PRO A 19 -6.25 9.27 -0.47
N ALA A 20 -7.01 9.66 0.54
CA ALA A 20 -7.76 8.69 1.32
C ALA A 20 -8.89 8.11 0.49
N LEU A 21 -9.17 6.85 0.71
CA LEU A 21 -10.33 6.22 0.08
C LEU A 21 -11.59 6.62 0.82
N THR A 22 -12.69 6.70 0.08
CA THR A 22 -13.98 6.81 0.73
C THR A 22 -14.30 5.50 1.44
N ASP A 23 -15.29 5.53 2.31
CA ASP A 23 -15.71 4.30 2.98
C ASP A 23 -16.13 3.24 1.97
N GLU A 24 -16.83 3.64 0.93
CA GLU A 24 -17.27 2.71 -0.11
C GLU A 24 -16.08 2.12 -0.85
N GLU A 25 -15.12 2.96 -1.18
CA GLU A 25 -13.92 2.49 -1.88
C GLU A 25 -13.11 1.53 -1.02
N PHE A 26 -12.99 1.85 0.27
CA PHE A 26 -12.25 0.98 1.17
C PHE A 26 -12.96 -0.37 1.31
N GLN A 27 -14.27 -0.34 1.45
CA GLN A 27 -15.04 -1.58 1.57
C GLN A 27 -14.92 -2.41 0.30
N GLN A 28 -14.92 -1.76 -0.86
CA GLN A 28 -14.76 -2.48 -2.13
C GLN A 28 -13.38 -3.11 -2.22
N LEU A 29 -12.35 -2.39 -1.81
CA LEU A 29 -11.01 -2.93 -1.81
C LEU A 29 -10.93 -4.14 -0.89
N LYS A 30 -11.52 -4.04 0.29
CA LYS A 30 -11.52 -5.13 1.24
C LYS A 30 -12.22 -6.36 0.68
N GLU A 31 -13.38 -6.15 0.07
CA GLU A 31 -14.12 -7.27 -0.52
C GLU A 31 -13.33 -7.92 -1.66
N ASN A 32 -12.65 -7.13 -2.46
CA ASN A 32 -11.84 -7.66 -3.55
C ASN A 32 -10.71 -8.53 -3.02
N ILE A 33 -10.03 -8.05 -1.97
CA ILE A 33 -8.93 -8.81 -1.40
C ILE A 33 -9.43 -10.11 -0.78
N LEU A 34 -10.54 -10.03 -0.05
CA LEU A 34 -11.09 -11.23 0.57
C LEU A 34 -11.57 -12.22 -0.49
N SER A 35 -12.14 -11.72 -1.57
CA SER A 35 -12.60 -12.57 -2.66
C SER A 35 -11.44 -13.26 -3.37
N GLU A 36 -10.36 -12.54 -3.61
CA GLU A 36 -9.20 -13.13 -4.27
C GLU A 36 -8.41 -14.04 -3.34
N GLY A 37 -8.49 -13.79 -2.04
CA GLY A 37 -7.73 -14.57 -1.08
C GLY A 37 -6.28 -14.18 -0.98
N GLU A 38 -5.87 -13.11 -1.64
CA GLU A 38 -4.51 -12.61 -1.59
C GLU A 38 -4.48 -11.17 -2.04
N VAL A 39 -3.40 -10.49 -1.67
CA VAL A 39 -3.17 -9.12 -2.13
C VAL A 39 -2.33 -9.20 -3.39
N LEU A 40 -2.89 -8.73 -4.50
CA LEU A 40 -2.27 -8.88 -5.81
C LEU A 40 -1.12 -7.90 -6.05
N SER A 41 -1.20 -6.72 -5.46
CA SER A 41 -0.15 -5.71 -5.62
C SER A 41 0.74 -5.69 -4.39
N PRO A 42 2.07 -5.60 -4.55
CA PRO A 42 2.94 -5.59 -3.38
C PRO A 42 2.78 -4.31 -2.57
N LEU A 43 3.02 -4.43 -1.27
CA LEU A 43 3.19 -3.25 -0.43
C LEU A 43 4.57 -2.67 -0.74
N ILE A 44 4.63 -1.36 -0.87
CA ILE A 44 5.90 -0.70 -1.20
C ILE A 44 6.48 -0.16 0.10
N VAL A 45 7.74 -0.51 0.35
CA VAL A 45 8.40 -0.13 1.59
C VAL A 45 9.75 0.55 1.31
N TRP A 46 10.17 1.36 2.25
CA TRP A 46 11.49 2.01 2.24
C TRP A 46 12.12 1.69 3.59
N GLY A 47 13.03 0.72 3.57
CA GLY A 47 13.49 0.16 4.82
C GLY A 47 12.32 -0.50 5.53
N ASN A 48 12.02 -0.04 6.74
CA ASN A 48 10.87 -0.58 7.48
C ASN A 48 9.69 0.39 7.50
N ILE A 49 9.70 1.38 6.61
CA ILE A 49 8.64 2.38 6.54
C ILE A 49 7.74 2.04 5.36
N LEU A 50 6.44 2.02 5.59
CA LEU A 50 5.48 1.74 4.54
C LEU A 50 5.32 2.98 3.67
N VAL A 51 5.50 2.81 2.36
CA VAL A 51 5.42 3.91 1.40
C VAL A 51 4.09 3.92 0.67
N ASP A 52 3.64 2.76 0.22
CA ASP A 52 2.39 2.65 -0.52
C ASP A 52 1.67 1.38 -0.11
N GLY A 53 0.35 1.42 -0.19
CA GLY A 53 -0.46 0.28 0.20
C GLY A 53 -1.00 0.40 1.60
N HIS A 54 -1.17 1.62 2.09
CA HIS A 54 -1.63 1.81 3.47
C HIS A 54 -3.00 1.21 3.71
N ASN A 55 -3.89 1.29 2.75
CA ASN A 55 -5.23 0.71 2.90
C ASN A 55 -5.17 -0.80 2.88
N ARG A 56 -4.34 -1.37 2.01
CA ARG A 56 -4.15 -2.81 1.99
C ARG A 56 -3.54 -3.30 3.29
N TYR A 57 -2.62 -2.52 3.83
CA TYR A 57 -1.98 -2.88 5.09
C TYR A 57 -3.00 -2.94 6.23
N LYS A 58 -3.94 -1.98 6.27
CA LYS A 58 -5.00 -2.02 7.28
C LYS A 58 -5.80 -3.30 7.18
N ILE A 59 -6.16 -3.69 5.96
CA ILE A 59 -6.95 -4.89 5.73
C ILE A 59 -6.16 -6.12 6.16
N LEU A 60 -4.88 -6.16 5.83
CA LEU A 60 -4.05 -7.29 6.19
C LEU A 60 -3.88 -7.43 7.70
N GLN A 61 -3.87 -6.31 8.42
CA GLN A 61 -3.80 -6.37 9.87
C GLN A 61 -5.06 -7.01 10.46
N GLN A 62 -6.20 -6.82 9.81
CA GLN A 62 -7.44 -7.44 10.22
C GLN A 62 -7.53 -8.90 9.79
N HIS A 63 -6.82 -9.26 8.74
CA HIS A 63 -6.86 -10.61 8.17
C HIS A 63 -5.45 -11.12 7.93
N PRO A 64 -4.74 -11.44 9.01
CA PRO A 64 -3.31 -11.80 8.87
C PRO A 64 -3.06 -13.10 8.11
N GLU A 65 -4.09 -13.88 7.86
CA GLU A 65 -3.94 -15.11 7.09
C GLU A 65 -3.79 -14.87 5.59
N ILE A 66 -4.07 -13.66 5.12
CA ILE A 66 -4.02 -13.37 3.68
C ILE A 66 -2.58 -13.14 3.23
N PRO A 67 -2.11 -13.87 2.23
CA PRO A 67 -0.73 -13.68 1.74
C PRO A 67 -0.57 -12.37 1.00
N TYR A 68 0.63 -11.82 1.11
CA TYR A 68 0.97 -10.59 0.41
C TYR A 68 2.48 -10.57 0.20
N THR A 69 2.92 -9.66 -0.66
CA THR A 69 4.34 -9.45 -0.91
C THR A 69 4.71 -8.01 -0.66
N THR A 70 5.99 -7.75 -0.52
CA THR A 70 6.51 -6.40 -0.38
C THR A 70 7.56 -6.16 -1.44
N ARG A 71 7.76 -4.89 -1.74
CA ARG A 71 8.80 -4.47 -2.67
C ARG A 71 9.50 -3.26 -2.07
N SER A 72 10.80 -3.35 -1.95
CA SER A 72 11.59 -2.27 -1.38
C SER A 72 12.03 -1.31 -2.48
N ILE A 73 11.97 -0.02 -2.18
CA ILE A 73 12.50 1.00 -3.10
C ILE A 73 13.77 1.63 -2.55
N SER A 74 14.39 0.97 -1.58
CA SER A 74 15.59 1.51 -0.95
C SER A 74 16.74 1.67 -1.93
N CYS A 75 16.84 0.81 -2.93
CA CYS A 75 17.91 0.92 -3.91
C CYS A 75 17.69 2.06 -4.91
N THR A 76 16.46 2.54 -5.02
CA THR A 76 16.13 3.65 -5.90
C THR A 76 16.08 4.97 -5.15
N CYS A 77 15.63 4.94 -3.91
CA CYS A 77 15.40 6.14 -3.11
C CYS A 77 16.37 6.17 -1.95
N GLU A 78 17.19 7.22 -1.88
CA GLU A 78 18.17 7.35 -0.80
C GLU A 78 17.71 8.31 0.29
N THR A 79 16.85 9.26 -0.05
CA THR A 79 16.41 10.28 0.88
C THR A 79 14.89 10.33 0.94
N ARG A 80 14.37 11.02 1.96
CA ARG A 80 12.93 11.21 2.06
C ARG A 80 12.38 11.93 0.83
N GLU A 81 13.14 12.89 0.31
CA GLU A 81 12.71 13.61 -0.89
C GLU A 81 12.58 12.66 -2.07
N ASP A 82 13.49 11.71 -2.18
CA ASP A 82 13.39 10.71 -3.23
C ASP A 82 12.11 9.90 -3.11
N VAL A 83 11.76 9.54 -1.88
CA VAL A 83 10.55 8.76 -1.66
C VAL A 83 9.31 9.58 -1.99
N LEU A 84 9.31 10.85 -1.60
CA LEU A 84 8.17 11.72 -1.90
C LEU A 84 8.00 11.90 -3.41
N ALA A 85 9.11 12.01 -4.13
CA ALA A 85 9.05 12.11 -5.59
C ALA A 85 8.52 10.81 -6.19
N TRP A 86 8.93 9.68 -5.62
CA TRP A 86 8.44 8.39 -6.09
C TRP A 86 6.93 8.28 -5.92
N ILE A 87 6.43 8.71 -4.76
CA ILE A 87 5.00 8.66 -4.49
C ILE A 87 4.24 9.54 -5.48
N CYS A 88 4.76 10.75 -5.71
CA CYS A 88 4.11 11.70 -6.62
C CYS A 88 4.01 11.12 -8.03
N LYS A 89 5.11 10.52 -8.48
CA LYS A 89 5.14 9.93 -9.81
C LYS A 89 4.13 8.80 -9.94
N HIS A 90 4.00 8.00 -8.89
CA HIS A 90 3.05 6.89 -8.91
C HIS A 90 1.61 7.35 -8.84
N GLN A 91 1.34 8.46 -8.13
CA GLN A 91 -0.01 9.01 -8.11
C GLN A 91 -0.41 9.51 -9.49
N LEU A 92 0.52 10.13 -10.21
CA LEU A 92 0.24 10.57 -11.57
C LEU A 92 -0.08 9.37 -12.46
N GLY A 93 0.66 8.28 -12.30
CA GLY A 93 0.40 7.10 -13.09
C GLY A 93 -0.98 6.52 -12.80
N ARG A 94 -1.40 6.59 -11.54
CA ARG A 94 -2.70 6.05 -11.16
C ARG A 94 -3.87 6.80 -11.77
N ARG A 95 -3.66 8.06 -12.12
CA ARG A 95 -4.74 8.85 -12.72
C ARG A 95 -5.17 8.28 -14.05
N ASN A 96 -4.34 7.48 -14.69
CA ASN A 96 -4.64 6.89 -15.99
C ASN A 96 -5.19 5.47 -15.87
N LEU A 97 -5.39 4.98 -14.66
CA LEU A 97 -5.90 3.63 -14.48
C LEU A 97 -7.41 3.62 -14.65
N THR A 98 -7.91 2.52 -15.21
CA THR A 98 -9.35 2.31 -15.28
C THR A 98 -9.89 2.00 -13.90
N PRO A 99 -11.21 2.14 -13.70
CA PRO A 99 -11.79 1.74 -12.41
C PRO A 99 -11.48 0.29 -12.05
N GLU A 100 -11.44 -0.60 -13.04
CA GLU A 100 -11.10 -1.98 -12.79
C GLU A 100 -9.70 -2.13 -12.22
N GLN A 101 -8.77 -1.36 -12.75
CA GLN A 101 -7.39 -1.43 -12.29
C GLN A 101 -7.22 -0.79 -10.92
N LYS A 102 -8.02 0.24 -10.62
CA LYS A 102 -7.88 0.96 -9.35
C LYS A 102 -8.40 0.18 -8.15
N LYS A 103 -9.25 -0.80 -8.35
CA LYS A 103 -9.90 -1.42 -7.21
C LYS A 103 -8.99 -2.29 -6.35
N PHE A 104 -7.76 -2.50 -6.78
CA PHE A 104 -6.78 -3.24 -5.97
C PHE A 104 -5.70 -2.34 -5.37
N LEU A 105 -5.82 -1.02 -5.51
CA LEU A 105 -4.85 -0.08 -4.98
C LEU A 105 -5.21 0.35 -3.58
N UNK A 106 -4.21 0.61 -2.90
CA UNK A 106 -4.47 0.97 -1.88
C UNK A 106 -4.27 1.41 -1.23
#